data_d893c4fbeef2d7675fda6e12c41e2103
#
_entry.id   d893c4fbeef2d7675fda6e12c41e2103
#
_cell.length_a   1.000
_cell.length_b   1.000
_cell.length_c   1.000
_cell.angle_alpha   90.00
_cell.angle_beta   90.00
_cell.angle_gamma   90.00
#
_symmetry.space_group_name_H-M   'P 1'
#
loop_
_entity.id
_entity.type
_entity.pdbx_description
1 polymer ?
#
loop_
_entity_poly.entity_id
_entity_poly.type
_entity_poly.pdbx_seq_one_letter_code
_entity_poly.pdbx_strand_id
1 'polypeptide(L)'
;VANNRQYKEEIFIIDLKKGEKSALSYESLPDFDTDVLANVKKENYARSGKTYQSKKQARNIHLMQMWFPVKWNEEGSQVALMLEAWDNKTRWLTTVDFANNKLVNQHKLHDDAWINYSMNEFDWVGNDALYYLSEETGYSHLYHKALNSNKAKQLTRGKFEVSDVTLTKDQQGFIFKANKKHPGIYEIYQVDLAKNVKALTDLGGMNDYALSPDESKLLIEHSSLTMPPELYVLPLSLNAQVMQITHTVSEQFKAMPWAAPSIIAIPSSNQKEPIYSRVYLPKNYDQSTEKNRAVMFTHGAGYLQNSHLGWSGYFREFM
;
A
#
# COMPACT_ATOMS: atom_id res chain seq x y z
N VAL A 1 23.62 12.43 16.60
CA VAL A 1 22.60 11.39 16.34
C VAL A 1 22.78 10.17 17.25
N ALA A 2 23.49 10.33 18.37
CA ALA A 2 23.97 9.21 19.17
C ALA A 2 22.97 8.68 20.22
N ASN A 3 21.75 9.18 20.31
CA ASN A 3 20.80 8.82 21.36
C ASN A 3 19.42 8.39 20.81
N ASN A 4 19.37 7.65 19.72
CA ASN A 4 18.16 6.89 19.42
C ASN A 4 17.99 5.84 20.51
N ARG A 5 17.16 6.11 21.50
CA ARG A 5 16.65 5.10 22.42
C ARG A 5 15.89 4.11 21.59
N GLN A 6 16.48 2.96 21.30
CA GLN A 6 15.77 1.85 20.71
C GLN A 6 14.83 1.31 21.79
N TYR A 7 13.54 1.53 21.61
CA TYR A 7 12.53 0.86 22.43
C TYR A 7 12.51 -0.60 22.00
N LYS A 8 12.60 -1.50 22.95
CA LYS A 8 12.35 -2.93 22.73
C LYS A 8 10.89 -3.18 23.07
N GLU A 9 10.13 -3.61 22.10
CA GLU A 9 8.75 -4.04 22.31
C GLU A 9 8.69 -5.53 22.61
N GLU A 10 7.81 -5.92 23.52
CA GLU A 10 7.53 -7.30 23.88
C GLU A 10 6.03 -7.54 23.77
N ILE A 11 5.65 -8.67 23.19
CA ILE A 11 4.25 -9.09 23.07
C ILE A 11 3.99 -10.16 24.11
N PHE A 12 2.87 -10.05 24.81
CA PHE A 12 2.44 -11.01 25.82
C PHE A 12 1.05 -11.55 25.50
N ILE A 13 0.86 -12.83 25.78
CA ILE A 13 -0.45 -13.46 25.88
C ILE A 13 -0.84 -13.45 27.35
N ILE A 14 -2.06 -13.05 27.66
CA ILE A 14 -2.65 -13.11 29.00
C ILE A 14 -3.86 -14.04 28.95
N ASP A 15 -3.76 -15.19 29.63
CA ASP A 15 -4.89 -16.09 29.86
C ASP A 15 -5.74 -15.53 31.01
N LEU A 16 -6.88 -14.93 30.70
CA LEU A 16 -7.74 -14.30 31.71
C LEU A 16 -8.39 -15.30 32.66
N LYS A 17 -8.52 -16.59 32.28
CA LYS A 17 -9.10 -17.62 33.12
C LYS A 17 -8.10 -18.14 34.17
N LYS A 18 -6.83 -18.26 33.76
CA LYS A 18 -5.75 -18.73 34.64
C LYS A 18 -5.01 -17.60 35.34
N GLY A 19 -5.13 -16.36 34.82
CA GLY A 19 -4.33 -15.22 35.30
C GLY A 19 -2.83 -15.34 34.92
N GLU A 20 -2.51 -16.13 33.93
CA GLU A 20 -1.13 -16.37 33.47
C GLU A 20 -0.74 -15.41 32.35
N LYS A 21 0.52 -14.94 32.41
CA LYS A 21 1.13 -14.10 31.40
C LYS A 21 2.31 -14.81 30.76
N SER A 22 2.32 -14.96 29.44
CA SER A 22 3.38 -15.60 28.66
C SER A 22 3.91 -14.67 27.59
N ALA A 23 5.23 -14.54 27.46
CA ALA A 23 5.85 -13.76 26.40
C ALA A 23 5.83 -14.53 25.07
N LEU A 24 5.58 -13.83 23.96
CA LEU A 24 5.78 -14.34 22.61
C LEU A 24 7.22 -14.06 22.17
N SER A 25 7.95 -15.12 21.81
CA SER A 25 9.31 -14.98 21.32
C SER A 25 9.33 -14.67 19.83
N TYR A 26 10.21 -13.74 19.41
CA TYR A 26 10.49 -13.44 18.01
C TYR A 26 11.48 -14.44 17.36
N GLU A 27 12.08 -15.34 18.14
CA GLU A 27 13.12 -16.28 17.68
C GLU A 27 12.63 -17.27 16.61
N SER A 28 11.31 -17.50 16.55
CA SER A 28 10.71 -18.34 15.52
C SER A 28 10.58 -17.65 14.15
N LEU A 29 10.81 -16.34 14.08
CA LEU A 29 10.71 -15.58 12.83
C LEU A 29 11.95 -15.80 11.96
N PRO A 30 11.79 -16.03 10.65
CA PRO A 30 12.95 -16.12 9.75
C PRO A 30 13.71 -14.78 9.74
N ASP A 31 15.04 -14.85 9.80
CA ASP A 31 15.96 -13.71 9.81
C ASP A 31 15.81 -12.73 10.99
N PHE A 32 15.22 -13.16 12.10
CA PHE A 32 15.07 -12.32 13.30
C PHE A 32 16.42 -11.82 13.88
N ASP A 33 17.52 -12.53 13.61
CA ASP A 33 18.87 -12.22 14.11
C ASP A 33 19.87 -11.86 12.98
N THR A 34 19.41 -11.72 11.75
CA THR A 34 20.26 -11.43 10.59
C THR A 34 20.70 -9.96 10.58
N ASP A 35 21.99 -9.70 10.37
CA ASP A 35 22.53 -8.34 10.19
C ASP A 35 22.23 -7.80 8.80
N VAL A 36 21.00 -7.39 8.56
CA VAL A 36 20.52 -6.86 7.26
C VAL A 36 21.17 -5.51 6.89
N LEU A 37 21.85 -4.85 7.83
CA LEU A 37 22.58 -3.60 7.62
C LEU A 37 24.08 -3.84 7.36
N ALA A 38 24.53 -5.07 7.24
CA ALA A 38 25.95 -5.42 7.11
C ALA A 38 26.65 -4.66 5.99
N ASN A 39 26.01 -4.52 4.81
CA ASN A 39 26.60 -3.83 3.66
C ASN A 39 26.81 -2.34 3.93
N VAL A 40 25.80 -1.66 4.48
CA VAL A 40 25.89 -0.23 4.86
C VAL A 40 26.95 -0.02 5.95
N LYS A 41 27.01 -0.93 6.94
CA LYS A 41 28.03 -0.87 8.01
C LYS A 41 29.43 -1.10 7.44
N LYS A 42 29.63 -2.06 6.53
CA LYS A 42 30.92 -2.30 5.86
C LYS A 42 31.39 -1.05 5.11
N GLU A 43 30.51 -0.41 4.35
CA GLU A 43 30.83 0.81 3.62
C GLU A 43 31.24 1.94 4.56
N ASN A 44 30.48 2.17 5.64
CA ASN A 44 30.78 3.21 6.63
C ASN A 44 32.11 2.95 7.37
N TYR A 45 32.40 1.71 7.72
CA TYR A 45 33.63 1.33 8.39
C TYR A 45 34.84 1.52 7.43
N ALA A 46 34.69 1.11 6.16
CA ALA A 46 35.73 1.27 5.16
C ALA A 46 36.11 2.74 4.94
N ARG A 47 35.13 3.67 4.95
CA ARG A 47 35.39 5.13 4.91
C ARG A 47 36.25 5.63 6.06
N SER A 48 36.23 4.91 7.18
CA SER A 48 37.03 5.23 8.38
C SER A 48 38.30 4.38 8.48
N GLY A 49 38.69 3.65 7.43
CA GLY A 49 39.82 2.74 7.42
C GLY A 49 39.68 1.51 8.30
N LYS A 50 38.46 1.14 8.67
CA LYS A 50 38.12 0.03 9.55
C LYS A 50 37.43 -1.10 8.79
N THR A 51 37.57 -2.32 9.29
CA THR A 51 36.84 -3.49 8.78
C THR A 51 35.64 -3.79 9.67
N TYR A 52 34.46 -3.97 9.06
CA TYR A 52 33.28 -4.43 9.77
C TYR A 52 33.12 -5.94 9.62
N GLN A 53 32.89 -6.63 10.74
CA GLN A 53 32.52 -8.04 10.76
C GLN A 53 31.05 -8.15 11.16
N SER A 54 30.25 -8.75 10.30
CA SER A 54 28.83 -9.01 10.57
C SER A 54 28.69 -10.01 11.72
N LYS A 55 27.73 -9.75 12.59
CA LYS A 55 27.39 -10.64 13.72
C LYS A 55 25.88 -10.86 13.77
N LYS A 56 25.48 -12.08 14.07
CA LYS A 56 24.11 -12.37 14.40
C LYS A 56 23.71 -11.64 15.68
N GLN A 57 22.64 -10.90 15.61
CA GLN A 57 22.10 -10.16 16.75
C GLN A 57 20.57 -10.02 16.56
N ALA A 58 19.80 -10.32 17.60
CA ALA A 58 18.36 -10.12 17.58
C ALA A 58 18.02 -8.70 17.08
N ARG A 59 17.21 -8.63 16.06
CA ARG A 59 16.73 -7.37 15.48
C ARG A 59 15.68 -6.76 16.39
N ASN A 60 15.55 -5.45 16.35
CA ASN A 60 14.49 -4.78 17.08
C ASN A 60 13.20 -4.87 16.24
N ILE A 61 12.27 -5.71 16.70
CA ILE A 61 11.00 -6.02 16.01
C ILE A 61 9.86 -5.48 16.87
N HIS A 62 8.86 -4.93 16.22
CA HIS A 62 7.68 -4.36 16.87
C HIS A 62 6.39 -4.70 16.08
N LEU A 63 5.25 -4.53 16.73
CA LEU A 63 3.98 -4.49 16.01
C LEU A 63 3.99 -3.28 15.07
N MET A 64 3.57 -3.49 13.84
CA MET A 64 3.47 -2.40 12.89
C MET A 64 2.59 -1.27 13.45
N GLN A 65 3.08 -0.03 13.41
CA GLN A 65 2.45 1.10 14.12
C GLN A 65 1.20 1.67 13.42
N MET A 66 0.91 1.25 12.19
CA MET A 66 -0.22 1.74 11.41
C MET A 66 -1.25 0.64 11.16
N TRP A 67 -2.56 1.00 11.22
CA TRP A 67 -3.66 0.19 10.72
C TRP A 67 -3.92 -1.16 11.40
N PHE A 68 -4.18 -1.18 12.70
CA PHE A 68 -4.66 -2.38 13.38
C PHE A 68 -3.82 -3.64 13.09
N PRO A 69 -2.59 -3.72 13.59
CA PRO A 69 -1.66 -4.79 13.28
C PRO A 69 -2.04 -6.14 13.94
N VAL A 70 -3.15 -6.19 14.66
CA VAL A 70 -3.67 -7.37 15.37
C VAL A 70 -5.08 -7.67 14.86
N LYS A 71 -5.28 -8.83 14.27
CA LYS A 71 -6.55 -9.27 13.71
C LYS A 71 -6.94 -10.65 14.26
N TRP A 72 -8.07 -10.73 14.90
CA TRP A 72 -8.69 -12.01 15.29
C TRP A 72 -9.51 -12.56 14.11
N ASN A 73 -9.52 -13.88 13.96
CA ASN A 73 -10.47 -14.52 13.06
C ASN A 73 -11.90 -14.42 13.62
N GLU A 74 -12.89 -14.77 12.80
CA GLU A 74 -14.30 -14.61 13.15
C GLU A 74 -14.69 -15.36 14.43
N GLU A 75 -14.15 -16.57 14.63
CA GLU A 75 -14.41 -17.38 15.84
C GLU A 75 -13.63 -16.90 17.08
N GLY A 76 -12.70 -15.98 16.96
CA GLY A 76 -11.81 -15.58 18.06
C GLY A 76 -10.85 -16.67 18.52
N SER A 77 -10.63 -17.70 17.71
CA SER A 77 -9.77 -18.85 18.02
C SER A 77 -8.32 -18.66 17.55
N GLN A 78 -8.08 -17.76 16.59
CA GLN A 78 -6.77 -17.46 16.02
C GLN A 78 -6.57 -15.96 15.93
N VAL A 79 -5.31 -15.53 16.07
CA VAL A 79 -4.91 -14.14 15.91
C VAL A 79 -3.77 -14.04 14.89
N ALA A 80 -3.87 -13.07 13.99
CA ALA A 80 -2.81 -12.70 13.06
C ALA A 80 -2.17 -11.36 13.49
N LEU A 81 -0.86 -11.26 13.35
CA LEU A 81 -0.07 -10.10 13.72
C LEU A 81 0.80 -9.66 12.54
N MET A 82 0.81 -8.35 12.28
CA MET A 82 1.78 -7.74 11.37
C MET A 82 2.93 -7.15 12.19
N LEU A 83 4.12 -7.66 11.97
CA LEU A 83 5.36 -7.28 12.63
C LEU A 83 6.32 -6.63 11.65
N GLU A 84 7.11 -5.69 12.12
CA GLU A 84 8.08 -4.96 11.33
C GLU A 84 9.39 -4.77 12.10
N ALA A 85 10.51 -4.81 11.38
CA ALA A 85 11.81 -4.47 11.98
C ALA A 85 12.07 -2.97 11.88
N TRP A 86 12.62 -2.37 12.94
CA TRP A 86 12.99 -0.94 12.98
C TRP A 86 14.01 -0.51 11.92
N ASP A 87 14.66 -1.47 11.26
CA ASP A 87 15.55 -1.19 10.13
C ASP A 87 14.82 -0.99 8.80
N ASN A 88 13.48 -1.12 8.78
CA ASN A 88 12.59 -0.97 7.62
C ASN A 88 12.91 -1.89 6.43
N LYS A 89 13.57 -3.03 6.68
CA LYS A 89 13.96 -3.97 5.61
C LYS A 89 13.16 -5.26 5.61
N THR A 90 12.40 -5.53 6.68
CA THR A 90 11.65 -6.79 6.78
C THR A 90 10.35 -6.60 7.55
N ARG A 91 9.29 -7.20 7.02
CA ARG A 91 7.95 -7.30 7.60
C ARG A 91 7.53 -8.77 7.65
N TRP A 92 6.86 -9.16 8.71
CA TRP A 92 6.31 -10.50 8.88
C TRP A 92 4.81 -10.43 9.13
N LEU A 93 4.04 -11.22 8.38
CA LEU A 93 2.68 -11.59 8.75
C LEU A 93 2.75 -12.93 9.49
N THR A 94 2.24 -12.96 10.69
CA THR A 94 2.34 -14.12 11.58
C THR A 94 0.98 -14.49 12.15
N THR A 95 0.82 -15.74 12.54
CA THR A 95 -0.24 -16.17 13.46
C THR A 95 0.36 -16.61 14.79
N VAL A 96 -0.47 -16.77 15.82
CA VAL A 96 -0.02 -17.19 17.15
C VAL A 96 -0.41 -18.64 17.40
N ASP A 97 0.58 -19.48 17.71
CA ASP A 97 0.37 -20.79 18.30
C ASP A 97 0.25 -20.61 19.83
N PHE A 98 -0.98 -20.54 20.31
CA PHE A 98 -1.26 -20.36 21.74
C PHE A 98 -0.83 -21.52 22.61
N ALA A 99 -0.76 -22.75 22.08
CA ALA A 99 -0.37 -23.92 22.84
C ALA A 99 1.12 -23.90 23.17
N ASN A 100 1.94 -23.35 22.27
CA ASN A 100 3.40 -23.31 22.42
C ASN A 100 3.94 -21.89 22.66
N ASN A 101 3.10 -20.87 22.78
CA ASN A 101 3.48 -19.46 22.92
C ASN A 101 4.47 -19.00 21.84
N LYS A 102 4.17 -19.34 20.58
CA LYS A 102 5.07 -19.07 19.44
C LYS A 102 4.38 -18.30 18.32
N LEU A 103 5.17 -17.50 17.63
CA LEU A 103 4.79 -16.90 16.36
C LEU A 103 5.01 -17.91 15.23
N VAL A 104 4.02 -18.06 14.36
CA VAL A 104 4.09 -18.87 13.15
C VAL A 104 4.14 -17.96 11.95
N ASN A 105 5.27 -17.95 11.24
CA ASN A 105 5.42 -17.08 10.07
C ASN A 105 4.50 -17.53 8.93
N GLN A 106 3.62 -16.64 8.46
CA GLN A 106 2.73 -16.86 7.34
C GLN A 106 3.27 -16.22 6.05
N HIS A 107 3.92 -15.05 6.19
CA HIS A 107 4.59 -14.37 5.09
C HIS A 107 5.76 -13.54 5.63
N LYS A 108 6.83 -13.41 4.83
CA LYS A 108 7.93 -12.50 5.08
C LYS A 108 8.21 -11.69 3.83
N LEU A 109 8.09 -10.39 3.93
CA LEU A 109 8.57 -9.44 2.93
C LEU A 109 9.94 -8.92 3.35
N HIS A 110 10.91 -8.91 2.43
CA HIS A 110 12.23 -8.34 2.65
C HIS A 110 12.70 -7.58 1.42
N ASP A 111 13.33 -6.42 1.64
CA ASP A 111 14.01 -5.66 0.61
C ASP A 111 15.35 -5.14 1.13
N ASP A 112 16.40 -5.23 0.30
CA ASP A 112 17.75 -4.79 0.66
C ASP A 112 17.86 -3.26 0.80
N ALA A 113 16.98 -2.50 0.15
CA ALA A 113 16.88 -1.06 0.34
C ALA A 113 15.95 -0.74 1.53
N TRP A 114 14.66 -0.95 1.36
CA TRP A 114 13.61 -0.71 2.36
C TRP A 114 12.26 -1.22 1.87
N ILE A 115 11.37 -1.57 2.78
CA ILE A 115 9.97 -1.89 2.48
C ILE A 115 9.12 -0.63 2.62
N ASN A 116 8.08 -0.49 1.79
CA ASN A 116 7.12 0.59 1.92
C ASN A 116 6.28 0.37 3.18
N TYR A 117 6.04 1.43 3.98
CA TYR A 117 5.20 1.34 5.18
C TYR A 117 3.70 1.40 4.89
N SER A 118 3.30 1.81 3.68
CA SER A 118 1.94 1.69 3.17
C SER A 118 1.75 0.35 2.44
N MET A 119 0.53 0.07 1.93
CA MET A 119 0.22 -1.17 1.19
C MET A 119 0.53 -2.44 2.02
N ASN A 120 0.12 -2.41 3.27
CA ASN A 120 0.38 -3.46 4.24
C ASN A 120 -0.91 -4.08 4.80
N GLU A 121 -2.00 -3.92 4.07
CA GLU A 121 -3.31 -4.44 4.44
C GLU A 121 -3.29 -5.96 4.53
N PHE A 122 -3.92 -6.48 5.55
CA PHE A 122 -4.17 -7.90 5.74
C PHE A 122 -5.41 -8.12 6.59
N ASP A 123 -6.08 -9.23 6.40
CA ASP A 123 -7.13 -9.71 7.31
C ASP A 123 -7.38 -11.21 7.08
N TRP A 124 -8.33 -11.76 7.79
CA TRP A 124 -8.77 -13.12 7.67
C TRP A 124 -9.72 -13.33 6.47
N VAL A 125 -9.66 -14.53 5.91
CA VAL A 125 -10.67 -15.11 5.02
C VAL A 125 -11.19 -16.35 5.73
N GLY A 126 -12.38 -16.26 6.31
CA GLY A 126 -12.89 -17.26 7.23
C GLY A 126 -12.03 -17.40 8.48
N ASN A 127 -11.85 -18.65 8.91
CA ASN A 127 -11.11 -18.95 10.12
C ASN A 127 -9.71 -19.54 9.88
N ASP A 128 -9.39 -19.91 8.65
CA ASP A 128 -8.21 -20.73 8.30
C ASP A 128 -7.37 -20.17 7.13
N ALA A 129 -7.68 -18.99 6.64
CA ALA A 129 -6.91 -18.33 5.61
C ALA A 129 -6.73 -16.83 5.88
N LEU A 130 -5.70 -16.26 5.26
CA LEU A 130 -5.38 -14.84 5.30
C LEU A 130 -5.34 -14.28 3.88
N TYR A 131 -5.73 -13.01 3.72
CA TYR A 131 -5.30 -12.21 2.57
C TYR A 131 -4.33 -11.12 3.04
N TYR A 132 -3.49 -10.68 2.15
CA TYR A 132 -2.55 -9.60 2.43
C TYR A 132 -2.02 -8.96 1.14
N LEU A 133 -1.55 -7.73 1.28
CA LEU A 133 -0.77 -7.05 0.24
C LEU A 133 0.72 -7.30 0.45
N SER A 134 1.43 -7.50 -0.67
CA SER A 134 2.89 -7.65 -0.67
C SER A 134 3.51 -7.10 -1.94
N GLU A 135 4.66 -6.44 -1.79
CA GLU A 135 5.49 -5.90 -2.87
C GLU A 135 6.58 -6.89 -3.33
N GLU A 136 6.51 -8.16 -2.93
CA GLU A 136 7.55 -9.18 -3.23
C GLU A 136 7.86 -9.37 -4.73
N THR A 137 6.96 -8.93 -5.61
CA THR A 137 7.14 -8.97 -7.08
C THR A 137 7.42 -7.61 -7.70
N GLY A 138 7.75 -6.59 -6.88
CA GLY A 138 8.12 -5.24 -7.29
C GLY A 138 6.95 -4.24 -7.35
N TYR A 139 5.72 -4.71 -7.20
CA TYR A 139 4.49 -3.91 -7.09
C TYR A 139 3.61 -4.50 -5.99
N SER A 140 2.79 -3.66 -5.34
CA SER A 140 1.81 -4.13 -4.36
C SER A 140 0.74 -4.99 -5.04
N HIS A 141 0.66 -6.25 -4.62
CA HIS A 141 -0.33 -7.19 -5.12
C HIS A 141 -1.05 -7.92 -3.99
N LEU A 142 -2.26 -8.39 -4.30
CA LEU A 142 -3.10 -9.15 -3.40
C LEU A 142 -2.74 -10.64 -3.43
N TYR A 143 -2.56 -11.19 -2.24
CA TYR A 143 -2.28 -12.60 -1.99
C TYR A 143 -3.34 -13.21 -1.08
N HIS A 144 -3.63 -14.48 -1.30
CA HIS A 144 -4.44 -15.31 -0.43
C HIS A 144 -3.63 -16.51 0.04
N LYS A 145 -3.70 -16.85 1.32
CA LYS A 145 -2.93 -17.95 1.90
C LYS A 145 -3.76 -18.73 2.91
N ALA A 146 -4.06 -19.98 2.62
CA ALA A 146 -4.57 -20.90 3.61
C ALA A 146 -3.47 -21.24 4.64
N LEU A 147 -3.79 -21.28 5.93
CA LEU A 147 -2.81 -21.53 7.01
C LEU A 147 -2.12 -22.88 6.89
N ASN A 148 -2.83 -23.88 6.37
CA ASN A 148 -2.29 -25.23 6.13
C ASN A 148 -1.46 -25.36 4.84
N SER A 149 -1.30 -24.27 4.08
CA SER A 149 -0.51 -24.24 2.84
C SER A 149 0.86 -23.60 3.09
N ASN A 150 1.90 -24.16 2.49
CA ASN A 150 3.23 -23.55 2.48
C ASN A 150 3.39 -22.45 1.42
N LYS A 151 2.37 -22.27 0.55
CA LYS A 151 2.43 -21.30 -0.55
C LYS A 151 1.21 -20.40 -0.54
N ALA A 152 1.44 -19.10 -0.69
CA ALA A 152 0.39 -18.16 -0.97
C ALA A 152 0.00 -18.18 -2.46
N LYS A 153 -1.25 -17.85 -2.74
CA LYS A 153 -1.80 -17.68 -4.07
C LYS A 153 -1.83 -16.20 -4.40
N GLN A 154 -0.98 -15.75 -5.31
CA GLN A 154 -1.05 -14.38 -5.83
C GLN A 154 -2.32 -14.24 -6.70
N LEU A 155 -3.22 -13.33 -6.31
CA LEU A 155 -4.50 -13.10 -6.99
C LEU A 155 -4.41 -12.05 -8.09
N THR A 156 -3.57 -11.03 -7.90
CA THR A 156 -3.36 -9.96 -8.88
C THR A 156 -1.91 -9.94 -9.35
N ARG A 157 -1.68 -9.53 -10.60
CA ARG A 157 -0.32 -9.51 -11.19
C ARG A 157 -0.22 -8.45 -12.27
N GLY A 158 0.93 -7.80 -12.37
CA GLY A 158 1.24 -6.84 -13.44
C GLY A 158 2.12 -5.69 -12.97
N LYS A 159 2.31 -4.69 -13.83
CA LYS A 159 3.02 -3.44 -13.48
C LYS A 159 2.00 -2.40 -12.98
N PHE A 160 1.41 -2.66 -11.84
CA PHE A 160 0.44 -1.78 -11.18
C PHE A 160 0.37 -2.13 -9.69
N GLU A 161 -0.16 -1.23 -8.92
CA GLU A 161 -0.32 -1.35 -7.47
C GLU A 161 -1.78 -1.60 -7.10
N VAL A 162 -1.97 -2.40 -6.08
CA VAL A 162 -3.25 -2.72 -5.44
C VAL A 162 -3.26 -2.11 -4.04
N SER A 163 -4.35 -1.47 -3.67
CA SER A 163 -4.63 -0.92 -2.34
C SER A 163 -6.12 -0.99 -2.01
N ASP A 164 -6.46 -0.63 -0.76
CA ASP A 164 -7.84 -0.51 -0.29
C ASP A 164 -8.67 -1.77 -0.61
N VAL A 165 -8.28 -2.89 -0.01
CA VAL A 165 -8.87 -4.20 -0.28
C VAL A 165 -10.08 -4.45 0.63
N THR A 166 -11.20 -4.84 0.05
CA THR A 166 -12.42 -5.28 0.75
C THR A 166 -12.72 -6.71 0.37
N LEU A 167 -12.76 -7.62 1.35
CA LEU A 167 -13.23 -8.99 1.18
C LEU A 167 -14.76 -8.99 1.00
N THR A 168 -15.28 -9.73 0.01
CA THR A 168 -16.73 -9.91 -0.16
C THR A 168 -17.32 -10.78 0.95
N LYS A 169 -18.60 -10.59 1.31
CA LYS A 169 -19.29 -11.33 2.39
C LYS A 169 -19.31 -12.84 2.17
N ASP A 170 -19.42 -13.27 0.92
CA ASP A 170 -19.35 -14.69 0.55
C ASP A 170 -17.95 -15.25 0.64
N GLN A 171 -16.95 -14.39 0.92
CA GLN A 171 -15.53 -14.72 1.04
C GLN A 171 -14.93 -15.38 -0.22
N GLN A 172 -15.56 -15.17 -1.38
CA GLN A 172 -15.11 -15.75 -2.65
C GLN A 172 -14.36 -14.74 -3.53
N GLY A 173 -14.32 -13.47 -3.13
CA GLY A 173 -13.66 -12.43 -3.92
C GLY A 173 -13.29 -11.20 -3.12
N PHE A 174 -12.67 -10.27 -3.82
CA PHE A 174 -12.20 -9.01 -3.26
C PHE A 174 -12.54 -7.87 -4.21
N ILE A 175 -12.92 -6.74 -3.64
CA ILE A 175 -12.95 -5.44 -4.33
C ILE A 175 -11.72 -4.66 -3.90
N PHE A 176 -11.09 -3.96 -4.83
CA PHE A 176 -9.85 -3.24 -4.55
C PHE A 176 -9.65 -2.07 -5.51
N LYS A 177 -8.82 -1.13 -5.10
CA LYS A 177 -8.35 -0.01 -5.92
C LYS A 177 -7.02 -0.37 -6.59
N ALA A 178 -6.85 0.02 -7.87
CA ALA A 178 -5.59 -0.21 -8.57
C ALA A 178 -5.35 0.80 -9.70
N ASN A 179 -4.07 1.08 -9.97
CA ASN A 179 -3.62 1.98 -11.03
C ASN A 179 -3.23 1.22 -12.33
N LYS A 180 -4.00 0.19 -12.67
CA LYS A 180 -3.69 -0.76 -13.75
C LYS A 180 -3.60 -0.15 -15.15
N LYS A 181 -4.38 0.91 -15.42
CA LYS A 181 -4.41 1.57 -16.76
C LYS A 181 -3.24 2.53 -16.96
N HIS A 182 -2.93 3.28 -15.92
CA HIS A 182 -1.88 4.29 -15.91
C HIS A 182 -1.49 4.56 -14.45
N PRO A 183 -0.23 4.78 -14.11
CA PRO A 183 0.21 5.00 -12.73
C PRO A 183 -0.51 6.13 -11.98
N GLY A 184 -1.07 7.11 -12.71
CA GLY A 184 -1.83 8.22 -12.14
C GLY A 184 -3.36 8.08 -12.23
N ILE A 185 -3.90 6.93 -12.63
CA ILE A 185 -5.34 6.65 -12.73
C ILE A 185 -5.67 5.48 -11.81
N TYR A 186 -6.53 5.71 -10.83
CA TYR A 186 -6.96 4.67 -9.90
C TYR A 186 -8.42 4.32 -10.15
N GLU A 187 -8.66 3.06 -10.53
CA GLU A 187 -9.99 2.49 -10.78
C GLU A 187 -10.28 1.39 -9.78
N ILE A 188 -11.56 1.04 -9.66
CA ILE A 188 -12.04 -0.02 -8.78
C ILE A 188 -12.16 -1.32 -9.59
N TYR A 189 -11.64 -2.37 -9.03
CA TYR A 189 -11.62 -3.72 -9.61
C TYR A 189 -12.21 -4.74 -8.65
N GLN A 190 -12.59 -5.88 -9.20
CA GLN A 190 -12.94 -7.07 -8.45
C GLN A 190 -12.05 -8.23 -8.90
N VAL A 191 -11.67 -9.12 -7.98
CA VAL A 191 -11.00 -10.37 -8.29
C VAL A 191 -11.61 -11.50 -7.46
N ASP A 192 -11.81 -12.66 -8.08
CA ASP A 192 -12.22 -13.87 -7.36
C ASP A 192 -11.02 -14.75 -6.96
N LEU A 193 -11.29 -15.77 -6.16
CA LEU A 193 -10.26 -16.75 -5.77
C LEU A 193 -9.74 -17.59 -6.95
N ALA A 194 -10.40 -17.58 -8.11
CA ALA A 194 -9.91 -18.19 -9.35
C ALA A 194 -8.99 -17.26 -10.16
N LYS A 195 -8.76 -16.01 -9.68
CA LYS A 195 -7.93 -14.94 -10.30
C LYS A 195 -8.59 -14.27 -11.51
N ASN A 196 -9.90 -14.32 -11.62
CA ASN A 196 -10.62 -13.55 -12.64
C ASN A 196 -10.73 -12.10 -12.17
N VAL A 197 -10.01 -11.19 -12.84
CA VAL A 197 -10.01 -9.77 -12.54
C VAL A 197 -10.97 -9.04 -13.47
N LYS A 198 -11.90 -8.27 -12.90
CA LYS A 198 -12.89 -7.45 -13.61
C LYS A 198 -12.74 -5.98 -13.16
N ALA A 199 -12.73 -5.04 -14.12
CA ALA A 199 -12.89 -3.62 -13.80
C ALA A 199 -14.36 -3.33 -13.46
N LEU A 200 -14.59 -2.62 -12.37
CA LEU A 200 -15.91 -2.14 -11.97
C LEU A 200 -16.14 -0.70 -12.42
N THR A 201 -15.07 0.11 -12.51
CA THR A 201 -15.12 1.49 -12.98
C THR A 201 -14.20 1.73 -14.17
N ASP A 202 -14.50 2.79 -14.92
CA ASP A 202 -13.69 3.34 -16.00
C ASP A 202 -13.98 4.86 -16.10
N LEU A 203 -13.69 5.57 -14.99
CA LEU A 203 -13.97 6.99 -14.86
C LEU A 203 -12.76 7.87 -15.17
N GLY A 204 -11.56 7.28 -15.18
CA GLY A 204 -10.32 8.05 -15.18
C GLY A 204 -10.08 8.72 -13.82
N GLY A 205 -9.06 9.56 -13.70
CA GLY A 205 -8.80 10.33 -12.49
C GLY A 205 -8.42 9.49 -11.27
N MET A 206 -8.89 9.95 -10.11
CA MET A 206 -8.73 9.27 -8.83
C MET A 206 -10.11 8.83 -8.33
N ASN A 207 -10.21 7.57 -7.94
CA ASN A 207 -11.42 6.97 -7.42
C ASN A 207 -11.14 6.28 -6.09
N ASP A 208 -11.91 6.64 -5.06
CA ASP A 208 -12.00 5.92 -3.80
C ASP A 208 -13.40 5.31 -3.70
N TYR A 209 -13.58 4.29 -2.85
CA TYR A 209 -14.86 3.61 -2.77
C TYR A 209 -15.23 3.16 -1.36
N ALA A 210 -16.52 2.99 -1.15
CA ALA A 210 -17.10 2.26 -0.03
C ALA A 210 -18.13 1.26 -0.56
N LEU A 211 -18.04 0.01 -0.12
CA LEU A 211 -19.01 -1.03 -0.45
C LEU A 211 -20.22 -0.91 0.47
N SER A 212 -21.44 -0.96 -0.08
CA SER A 212 -22.66 -0.94 0.74
C SER A 212 -22.74 -2.19 1.63
N PRO A 213 -23.37 -2.10 2.82
CA PRO A 213 -23.47 -3.26 3.72
C PRO A 213 -24.18 -4.49 3.12
N ASP A 214 -25.05 -4.31 2.14
CA ASP A 214 -25.72 -5.40 1.40
C ASP A 214 -24.95 -5.84 0.14
N GLU A 215 -23.81 -5.22 -0.12
CA GLU A 215 -22.96 -5.45 -1.30
C GLU A 215 -23.67 -5.22 -2.64
N SER A 216 -24.78 -4.49 -2.64
CA SER A 216 -25.54 -4.22 -3.87
C SER A 216 -24.97 -3.06 -4.69
N LYS A 217 -24.14 -2.20 -4.10
CA LYS A 217 -23.60 -0.99 -4.76
C LYS A 217 -22.30 -0.50 -4.15
N LEU A 218 -21.56 0.27 -4.93
CA LEU A 218 -20.45 1.09 -4.47
C LEU A 218 -20.86 2.55 -4.38
N LEU A 219 -20.49 3.22 -3.30
CA LEU A 219 -20.33 4.66 -3.23
C LEU A 219 -18.91 4.97 -3.70
N ILE A 220 -18.76 5.87 -4.66
CA ILE A 220 -17.47 6.23 -5.26
C ILE A 220 -17.23 7.72 -5.03
N GLU A 221 -16.06 8.08 -4.54
CA GLU A 221 -15.56 9.45 -4.57
C GLU A 221 -14.63 9.57 -5.77
N HIS A 222 -15.03 10.35 -6.76
CA HIS A 222 -14.30 10.55 -8.00
C HIS A 222 -13.86 11.99 -8.17
N SER A 223 -12.62 12.18 -8.60
CA SER A 223 -12.07 13.48 -9.01
C SER A 223 -11.25 13.36 -10.29
N SER A 224 -11.15 14.49 -11.03
CA SER A 224 -10.28 14.59 -12.21
C SER A 224 -9.34 15.79 -12.07
N LEU A 225 -8.49 16.02 -13.07
CA LEU A 225 -7.49 17.11 -13.04
C LEU A 225 -8.09 18.50 -12.83
N THR A 226 -9.31 18.73 -13.29
CA THR A 226 -10.00 20.03 -13.23
C THR A 226 -11.32 20.00 -12.47
N MET A 227 -11.63 18.87 -11.83
CA MET A 227 -12.87 18.70 -11.08
C MET A 227 -12.58 18.15 -9.70
N PRO A 228 -12.95 18.89 -8.63
CA PRO A 228 -12.87 18.39 -7.26
C PRO A 228 -13.66 17.10 -7.05
N PRO A 229 -13.44 16.40 -5.92
CA PRO A 229 -14.17 15.19 -5.62
C PRO A 229 -15.68 15.39 -5.58
N GLU A 230 -16.40 14.48 -6.24
CA GLU A 230 -17.85 14.35 -6.22
C GLU A 230 -18.23 12.91 -5.94
N LEU A 231 -19.42 12.68 -5.40
CA LEU A 231 -19.91 11.34 -5.08
C LEU A 231 -20.72 10.75 -6.23
N TYR A 232 -20.48 9.47 -6.46
CA TYR A 232 -21.14 8.65 -7.46
C TYR A 232 -21.63 7.35 -6.84
N VAL A 233 -22.64 6.74 -7.42
CA VAL A 233 -23.12 5.40 -7.05
C VAL A 233 -23.01 4.48 -8.26
N LEU A 234 -22.46 3.30 -8.05
CA LEU A 234 -22.45 2.20 -9.01
C LEU A 234 -23.23 1.01 -8.42
N PRO A 235 -24.40 0.65 -8.95
CA PRO A 235 -25.04 -0.64 -8.63
C PRO A 235 -24.16 -1.80 -9.12
N LEU A 236 -23.95 -2.82 -8.29
CA LEU A 236 -23.17 -4.01 -8.64
C LEU A 236 -24.02 -5.06 -9.38
N SER A 237 -24.88 -4.61 -10.26
CA SER A 237 -25.71 -5.45 -11.13
C SER A 237 -25.16 -5.46 -12.56
N LEU A 238 -25.62 -6.45 -13.34
CA LEU A 238 -25.20 -6.56 -14.74
C LEU A 238 -25.56 -5.31 -15.53
N ASN A 239 -24.59 -4.77 -16.28
CA ASN A 239 -24.74 -3.56 -17.14
C ASN A 239 -25.16 -2.27 -16.41
N ALA A 240 -24.96 -2.19 -15.08
CA ALA A 240 -25.21 -0.96 -14.36
C ALA A 240 -24.24 0.16 -14.79
N GLN A 241 -24.76 1.38 -14.77
CA GLN A 241 -23.98 2.58 -15.06
C GLN A 241 -23.68 3.34 -13.77
N VAL A 242 -22.51 3.97 -13.73
CA VAL A 242 -22.15 4.90 -12.64
C VAL A 242 -23.01 6.15 -12.75
N MET A 243 -23.60 6.60 -11.63
CA MET A 243 -24.44 7.79 -11.55
C MET A 243 -23.84 8.79 -10.56
N GLN A 244 -23.62 10.01 -11.00
CA GLN A 244 -23.22 11.11 -10.09
C GLN A 244 -24.41 11.50 -9.21
N ILE A 245 -24.18 11.63 -7.91
CA ILE A 245 -25.22 11.96 -6.92
C ILE A 245 -24.99 13.29 -6.20
N THR A 246 -23.79 13.87 -6.29
CA THR A 246 -23.48 15.20 -5.78
C THR A 246 -23.06 16.15 -6.89
N HIS A 247 -23.39 17.44 -6.72
CA HIS A 247 -23.02 18.53 -7.62
C HIS A 247 -22.64 19.74 -6.76
N THR A 248 -21.51 19.61 -6.03
CA THR A 248 -21.08 20.61 -5.05
C THR A 248 -20.36 21.79 -5.67
N VAL A 249 -19.92 21.63 -6.91
CA VAL A 249 -19.15 22.64 -7.63
C VAL A 249 -20.06 23.75 -8.15
N SER A 250 -19.76 25.02 -7.79
CA SER A 250 -20.56 26.17 -8.21
C SER A 250 -20.45 26.45 -9.73
N GLU A 251 -21.45 27.11 -10.31
CA GLU A 251 -21.41 27.54 -11.70
C GLU A 251 -20.24 28.50 -11.95
N GLN A 252 -19.89 29.32 -10.97
CA GLN A 252 -18.72 30.20 -11.05
C GLN A 252 -17.42 29.41 -11.18
N PHE A 253 -17.26 28.32 -10.43
CA PHE A 253 -16.10 27.45 -10.54
C PHE A 253 -16.04 26.76 -11.91
N LYS A 254 -17.16 26.25 -12.42
CA LYS A 254 -17.26 25.64 -13.75
C LYS A 254 -16.91 26.60 -14.89
N ALA A 255 -17.24 27.87 -14.71
CA ALA A 255 -16.95 28.93 -15.69
C ALA A 255 -15.48 29.39 -15.68
N MET A 256 -14.67 28.97 -14.69
CA MET A 256 -13.25 29.32 -14.65
C MET A 256 -12.48 28.63 -15.78
N PRO A 257 -11.48 29.29 -16.37
CA PRO A 257 -10.72 28.74 -17.50
C PRO A 257 -9.63 27.77 -17.02
N TRP A 258 -10.05 26.69 -16.39
CA TRP A 258 -9.13 25.66 -15.90
C TRP A 258 -8.24 25.13 -17.02
N ALA A 259 -6.95 25.03 -16.76
CA ALA A 259 -5.98 24.40 -17.64
C ALA A 259 -5.56 23.06 -17.05
N ALA A 260 -5.97 21.97 -17.68
CA ALA A 260 -5.53 20.64 -17.26
C ALA A 260 -4.04 20.47 -17.54
N PRO A 261 -3.24 20.01 -16.56
CA PRO A 261 -1.86 19.66 -16.80
C PRO A 261 -1.75 18.39 -17.66
N SER A 262 -0.61 18.24 -18.33
CA SER A 262 -0.23 16.97 -18.95
C SER A 262 0.60 16.13 -17.99
N ILE A 263 0.41 14.81 -18.00
CA ILE A 263 1.33 13.90 -17.35
C ILE A 263 2.21 13.26 -18.42
N ILE A 264 3.51 13.55 -18.37
CA ILE A 264 4.49 13.07 -19.33
C ILE A 264 5.43 12.07 -18.68
N ALA A 265 5.87 11.09 -19.45
CA ALA A 265 6.87 10.10 -19.02
C ALA A 265 8.26 10.59 -19.44
N ILE A 266 9.07 10.98 -18.46
CA ILE A 266 10.45 11.43 -18.68
C ILE A 266 11.37 10.23 -18.51
N PRO A 267 12.33 9.97 -19.42
CA PRO A 267 13.31 8.91 -19.24
C PRO A 267 14.10 9.08 -17.95
N SER A 268 14.19 8.04 -17.14
CA SER A 268 15.02 8.06 -15.93
C SER A 268 16.50 7.78 -16.27
N SER A 269 17.41 8.21 -15.40
CA SER A 269 18.84 7.98 -15.57
C SER A 269 19.22 6.50 -15.56
N ASN A 270 18.45 5.65 -14.90
CA ASN A 270 18.65 4.20 -14.88
C ASN A 270 18.02 3.49 -16.09
N GLN A 271 17.25 4.20 -16.93
CA GLN A 271 16.57 3.74 -18.14
C GLN A 271 15.63 2.53 -17.96
N LYS A 272 15.24 2.20 -16.74
CA LYS A 272 14.36 1.07 -16.44
C LYS A 272 12.89 1.49 -16.48
N GLU A 273 12.53 2.49 -15.69
CA GLU A 273 11.15 2.98 -15.60
C GLU A 273 11.15 4.51 -15.77
N PRO A 274 10.15 5.08 -16.46
CA PRO A 274 10.06 6.52 -16.64
C PRO A 274 9.68 7.23 -15.34
N ILE A 275 10.03 8.51 -15.25
CA ILE A 275 9.59 9.41 -14.21
C ILE A 275 8.36 10.15 -14.72
N TYR A 276 7.20 9.85 -14.17
CA TYR A 276 5.98 10.56 -14.52
C TYR A 276 5.98 11.94 -13.88
N SER A 277 5.80 12.96 -14.70
CA SER A 277 5.86 14.36 -14.30
C SER A 277 4.62 15.11 -14.75
N ARG A 278 4.06 15.91 -13.85
CA ARG A 278 2.92 16.79 -14.15
C ARG A 278 3.45 18.11 -14.71
N VAL A 279 2.98 18.52 -15.87
CA VAL A 279 3.46 19.72 -16.59
C VAL A 279 2.31 20.67 -16.86
N TYR A 280 2.45 21.89 -16.42
CA TYR A 280 1.58 23.02 -16.71
C TYR A 280 2.26 23.93 -17.73
N LEU A 281 1.65 24.16 -18.85
CA LEU A 281 2.16 25.06 -19.89
C LEU A 281 1.30 26.32 -19.93
N PRO A 282 1.90 27.51 -20.09
CA PRO A 282 1.12 28.73 -20.31
C PRO A 282 0.38 28.67 -21.63
N LYS A 283 -0.78 29.36 -21.73
CA LYS A 283 -1.62 29.41 -22.98
C LYS A 283 -0.83 29.82 -24.22
N ASN A 284 0.17 30.67 -24.04
CA ASN A 284 1.00 31.21 -25.15
C ASN A 284 2.40 30.55 -25.14
N TYR A 285 2.47 29.29 -24.77
CA TYR A 285 3.73 28.56 -24.79
C TYR A 285 4.23 28.40 -26.22
N ASP A 286 5.42 28.97 -26.50
CA ASP A 286 6.09 28.84 -27.78
C ASP A 286 7.33 27.96 -27.66
N GLN A 287 7.30 26.78 -28.26
CA GLN A 287 8.39 25.85 -28.27
C GLN A 287 9.63 26.35 -29.04
N SER A 288 9.43 27.32 -29.94
CA SER A 288 10.54 27.87 -30.74
C SER A 288 11.42 28.87 -30.00
N THR A 289 10.97 29.33 -28.83
CA THR A 289 11.77 30.25 -27.98
C THR A 289 12.67 29.46 -27.03
N GLU A 290 13.97 29.66 -27.17
CA GLU A 290 15.00 29.01 -26.30
C GLU A 290 15.00 29.51 -24.86
N LYS A 291 14.20 30.54 -24.51
CA LYS A 291 14.23 31.22 -23.21
C LYS A 291 12.92 31.15 -22.44
N ASN A 292 12.37 29.95 -22.28
CA ASN A 292 11.22 29.76 -21.41
C ASN A 292 11.69 29.63 -19.95
N ARG A 293 11.06 30.40 -19.05
CA ARG A 293 11.28 30.22 -17.60
C ARG A 293 10.46 29.02 -17.13
N ALA A 294 11.06 28.18 -16.31
CA ALA A 294 10.39 27.03 -15.73
C ALA A 294 10.57 27.03 -14.20
N VAL A 295 9.57 26.54 -13.50
CA VAL A 295 9.63 26.23 -12.08
C VAL A 295 9.46 24.73 -11.95
N MET A 296 10.46 24.07 -11.35
CA MET A 296 10.40 22.64 -11.08
C MET A 296 10.12 22.41 -9.61
N PHE A 297 9.10 21.62 -9.29
CA PHE A 297 8.81 21.14 -7.96
C PHE A 297 9.16 19.66 -7.86
N THR A 298 9.94 19.32 -6.85
CA THR A 298 10.26 17.93 -6.49
C THR A 298 9.95 17.72 -5.03
N HIS A 299 9.42 16.57 -4.69
CA HIS A 299 9.19 16.18 -3.30
C HIS A 299 10.08 15.00 -2.90
N GLY A 300 10.30 14.84 -1.60
CA GLY A 300 10.86 13.61 -1.04
C GLY A 300 9.76 12.61 -0.72
N ALA A 301 10.06 11.64 0.18
CA ALA A 301 9.17 10.58 0.64
C ALA A 301 8.68 9.68 -0.51
N GLY A 302 9.34 8.52 -0.68
CA GLY A 302 9.10 7.60 -1.79
C GLY A 302 7.69 7.00 -1.89
N TYR A 303 6.83 7.25 -0.92
CA TYR A 303 5.43 6.84 -0.88
C TYR A 303 4.44 7.96 -1.28
N LEU A 304 4.91 9.17 -1.56
CA LEU A 304 4.06 10.27 -2.03
C LEU A 304 3.99 10.28 -3.56
N GLN A 305 2.80 10.45 -4.09
CA GLN A 305 2.55 10.59 -5.51
C GLN A 305 1.80 11.89 -5.80
N ASN A 306 2.42 12.81 -6.57
CA ASN A 306 1.79 14.04 -7.04
C ASN A 306 1.40 13.95 -8.54
N SER A 307 2.00 13.04 -9.31
CA SER A 307 1.72 12.86 -10.73
C SER A 307 0.54 11.90 -10.93
N HIS A 308 -0.66 12.33 -10.57
CA HIS A 308 -1.92 11.61 -10.76
C HIS A 308 -2.94 12.46 -11.53
N LEU A 309 -3.97 11.83 -12.07
CA LEU A 309 -5.00 12.50 -12.88
C LEU A 309 -6.22 12.97 -12.06
N GLY A 310 -6.12 12.92 -10.74
CA GLY A 310 -7.14 13.45 -9.83
C GLY A 310 -6.94 14.91 -9.49
N TRP A 311 -7.90 15.47 -8.78
CA TRP A 311 -7.86 16.83 -8.26
C TRP A 311 -6.70 17.00 -7.28
N SER A 312 -6.00 18.13 -7.39
CA SER A 312 -4.96 18.51 -6.43
C SER A 312 -5.39 19.74 -5.64
N GLY A 313 -5.34 19.62 -4.32
CA GLY A 313 -5.61 20.74 -3.41
C GLY A 313 -4.40 21.67 -3.18
N TYR A 314 -3.29 21.46 -3.85
CA TYR A 314 -2.10 22.29 -3.66
C TYR A 314 -2.26 23.66 -4.31
N PHE A 315 -2.27 24.70 -3.50
CA PHE A 315 -2.42 26.10 -3.94
C PHE A 315 -1.47 26.50 -5.08
N ARG A 316 -0.23 26.01 -5.08
CA ARG A 316 0.75 26.28 -6.14
C ARG A 316 0.29 25.85 -7.54
N GLU A 317 -0.57 24.84 -7.62
CA GLU A 317 -1.08 24.32 -8.90
C GLU A 317 -2.14 25.23 -9.49
N PHE A 318 -2.83 26.03 -8.67
CA PHE A 318 -3.77 27.03 -9.12
C PHE A 318 -3.07 28.33 -9.56
N MET A 319 -1.89 28.60 -9.03
CA MET A 319 -1.08 29.79 -9.39
C MET A 319 -0.48 29.66 -10.78
#